data_ea81f5dd42741c68c0d039d79622849e
#
_entry.id   ea81f5dd42741c68c0d039d79622849e
#
_cell.length_a   1.000
_cell.length_b   1.000
_cell.length_c   1.000
_cell.angle_alpha   90.00
_cell.angle_beta   90.00
_cell.angle_gamma   90.00
#
_symmetry.space_group_name_H-M   'P 1'
#
loop_
_entity.id
_entity.type
_entity.pdbx_description
1 polymer ?
#
loop_
_entity_poly.entity_id
_entity_poly.type
_entity_poly.pdbx_seq_one_letter_code
_entity_poly.pdbx_strand_id
1 'polypeptide(L)'
;TTVAETNFQAEFKSGAAYLSEGAVAGNARQGRALIGKYRAVLDRIEARYGVPAPIIVAIWGRESAFGAAKIPHDAFEMLGTKAYLSRRKAMFREELLAALQIVADGHLKTSEMKSSWAGALGQPQFMPSKFLTLAVDFDGDGRKDIWNSVPDTLASIAHYLQQAGWQSGRDWGFEARVPAAVSCANEGPDLGRPISEFVAAGVTRVSGRPF
;
A
#
# COMPACT_ATOMS: atom_id res chain seq x y z
N THR A 1 -32.07 11.47 1.83
CA THR A 1 -31.65 10.22 1.18
C THR A 1 -30.51 9.67 2.03
N THR A 2 -30.79 8.62 2.82
CA THR A 2 -29.81 7.95 3.67
C THR A 2 -28.88 7.19 2.73
N VAL A 3 -27.66 7.69 2.53
CA VAL A 3 -26.60 6.92 1.89
C VAL A 3 -26.18 5.84 2.89
N ALA A 4 -26.58 4.60 2.65
CA ALA A 4 -26.13 3.47 3.42
C ALA A 4 -24.60 3.39 3.30
N GLU A 5 -23.88 3.49 4.42
CA GLU A 5 -22.46 3.13 4.46
C GLU A 5 -22.36 1.65 4.05
N THR A 6 -21.99 1.40 2.83
CA THR A 6 -21.57 0.06 2.41
C THR A 6 -20.17 -0.16 2.96
N ASN A 7 -20.07 -0.86 4.09
CA ASN A 7 -18.81 -1.29 4.71
C ASN A 7 -18.11 -2.42 3.90
N PHE A 8 -18.41 -2.57 2.63
CA PHE A 8 -17.84 -3.58 1.76
C PHE A 8 -16.91 -2.94 0.74
N GLN A 9 -15.65 -3.36 0.73
CA GLN A 9 -14.83 -3.25 -0.47
C GLN A 9 -15.49 -4.15 -1.52
N ALA A 10 -16.16 -3.55 -2.50
CA ALA A 10 -16.91 -4.27 -3.54
C ALA A 10 -16.01 -5.23 -4.36
N GLU A 11 -14.69 -5.03 -4.30
CA GLU A 11 -13.67 -5.80 -5.00
C GLU A 11 -13.22 -7.05 -4.22
N PHE A 12 -13.47 -7.12 -2.93
CA PHE A 12 -13.08 -8.26 -2.09
C PHE A 12 -14.23 -9.28 -1.99
N LYS A 13 -14.27 -10.20 -2.93
CA LYS A 13 -15.31 -11.26 -2.95
C LYS A 13 -15.04 -12.39 -1.94
N SER A 14 -13.79 -12.80 -1.80
CA SER A 14 -13.32 -13.77 -0.80
C SER A 14 -11.80 -13.80 -0.76
N GLY A 15 -11.20 -14.22 0.37
CA GLY A 15 -9.76 -14.43 0.47
C GLY A 15 -9.24 -15.43 -0.55
N ALA A 16 -9.97 -16.52 -0.79
CA ALA A 16 -9.60 -17.54 -1.76
C ALA A 16 -9.59 -17.01 -3.21
N ALA A 17 -10.57 -16.17 -3.60
CA ALA A 17 -10.57 -15.56 -4.92
C ALA A 17 -9.44 -14.53 -5.08
N TYR A 18 -9.19 -13.77 -4.02
CA TYR A 18 -8.14 -12.73 -3.98
C TYR A 18 -6.73 -13.31 -4.08
N LEU A 19 -6.49 -14.48 -3.47
CA LEU A 19 -5.22 -15.20 -3.46
C LEU A 19 -5.20 -16.38 -4.45
N SER A 20 -6.12 -16.42 -5.42
CA SER A 20 -6.14 -17.50 -6.41
C SER A 20 -4.81 -17.54 -7.18
N GLU A 21 -4.32 -18.76 -7.45
CA GLU A 21 -3.05 -18.97 -8.16
C GLU A 21 -3.00 -18.20 -9.49
N GLY A 22 -4.10 -18.16 -10.24
CA GLY A 22 -4.17 -17.44 -11.51
C GLY A 22 -3.99 -15.93 -11.36
N ALA A 23 -4.63 -15.32 -10.34
CA ALA A 23 -4.50 -13.90 -10.07
C ALA A 23 -3.07 -13.55 -9.60
N VAL A 24 -2.52 -14.35 -8.69
CA VAL A 24 -1.15 -14.17 -8.17
C VAL A 24 -0.12 -14.35 -9.29
N ALA A 25 -0.24 -15.40 -10.11
CA ALA A 25 0.68 -15.67 -11.22
C ALA A 25 0.63 -14.58 -12.30
N GLY A 26 -0.56 -14.03 -12.60
CA GLY A 26 -0.74 -12.92 -13.53
C GLY A 26 0.00 -11.67 -13.06
N ASN A 27 -0.26 -11.26 -11.82
CA ASN A 27 0.41 -10.11 -11.20
C ASN A 27 1.93 -10.30 -11.10
N ALA A 28 2.39 -11.49 -10.71
CA ALA A 28 3.82 -11.79 -10.62
C ALA A 28 4.52 -11.71 -11.99
N ARG A 29 3.87 -12.16 -13.08
CA ARG A 29 4.41 -12.06 -14.43
C ARG A 29 4.54 -10.62 -14.89
N GLN A 30 3.49 -9.81 -14.70
CA GLN A 30 3.50 -8.39 -15.01
C GLN A 30 4.52 -7.63 -14.16
N GLY A 31 4.57 -7.91 -12.85
CA GLY A 31 5.54 -7.31 -11.94
C GLY A 31 6.98 -7.58 -12.36
N ARG A 32 7.33 -8.82 -12.75
CA ARG A 32 8.68 -9.14 -13.27
C ARG A 32 9.04 -8.35 -14.52
N ALA A 33 8.11 -8.19 -15.46
CA ALA A 33 8.33 -7.37 -16.65
C ALA A 33 8.57 -5.90 -16.30
N LEU A 34 7.82 -5.36 -15.33
CA LEU A 34 7.95 -3.97 -14.87
C LEU A 34 9.24 -3.75 -14.06
N ILE A 35 9.70 -4.72 -13.28
CA ILE A 35 11.02 -4.67 -12.64
C ILE A 35 12.11 -4.52 -13.72
N GLY A 36 12.04 -5.29 -14.83
CA GLY A 36 12.95 -5.14 -15.94
C GLY A 36 12.89 -3.75 -16.59
N LYS A 37 11.68 -3.25 -16.85
CA LYS A 37 11.45 -1.94 -17.46
C LYS A 37 12.00 -0.78 -16.61
N TYR A 38 11.80 -0.84 -15.29
CA TYR A 38 12.19 0.24 -14.38
C TYR A 38 13.47 -0.08 -13.58
N ARG A 39 14.29 -1.00 -14.07
CA ARG A 39 15.48 -1.51 -13.37
C ARG A 39 16.35 -0.40 -12.78
N ALA A 40 16.77 0.54 -13.61
CA ALA A 40 17.68 1.61 -13.20
C ALA A 40 17.07 2.52 -12.08
N VAL A 41 15.76 2.74 -12.12
CA VAL A 41 15.05 3.51 -11.08
C VAL A 41 14.96 2.71 -9.80
N LEU A 42 14.57 1.43 -9.91
CA LEU A 42 14.42 0.53 -8.76
C LEU A 42 15.74 0.29 -8.05
N ASP A 43 16.85 0.13 -8.77
CA ASP A 43 18.18 -0.04 -8.17
C ASP A 43 18.59 1.20 -7.34
N ARG A 44 18.28 2.40 -7.81
CA ARG A 44 18.51 3.64 -7.06
C ARG A 44 17.60 3.74 -5.82
N ILE A 45 16.35 3.33 -5.93
CA ILE A 45 15.38 3.31 -4.83
C ILE A 45 15.81 2.30 -3.77
N GLU A 46 16.17 1.09 -4.19
CA GLU A 46 16.67 0.04 -3.28
C GLU A 46 17.94 0.48 -2.54
N ALA A 47 18.89 1.09 -3.25
CA ALA A 47 20.11 1.64 -2.64
C ALA A 47 19.80 2.74 -1.61
N ARG A 48 18.77 3.56 -1.84
CA ARG A 48 18.41 4.67 -0.94
C ARG A 48 17.59 4.25 0.27
N TYR A 49 16.62 3.35 0.09
CA TYR A 49 15.62 3.00 1.10
C TYR A 49 15.79 1.60 1.68
N GLY A 50 16.64 0.76 1.09
CA GLY A 50 16.89 -0.61 1.54
C GLY A 50 15.74 -1.58 1.31
N VAL A 51 14.74 -1.22 0.49
CA VAL A 51 13.57 -2.04 0.19
C VAL A 51 13.75 -2.70 -1.17
N PRO A 52 13.69 -4.05 -1.26
CA PRO A 52 13.89 -4.76 -2.52
C PRO A 52 12.83 -4.44 -3.57
N ALA A 53 13.26 -4.30 -4.83
CA ALA A 53 12.40 -4.03 -5.97
C ALA A 53 11.15 -4.93 -6.07
N PRO A 54 11.21 -6.26 -5.82
CA PRO A 54 10.03 -7.10 -5.86
C PRO A 54 8.94 -6.71 -4.85
N ILE A 55 9.31 -6.23 -3.67
CA ILE A 55 8.37 -5.79 -2.63
C ILE A 55 7.66 -4.51 -3.06
N ILE A 56 8.43 -3.52 -3.53
CA ILE A 56 7.89 -2.23 -4.02
C ILE A 56 6.90 -2.46 -5.15
N VAL A 57 7.28 -3.27 -6.14
CA VAL A 57 6.46 -3.55 -7.32
C VAL A 57 5.24 -4.40 -6.97
N ALA A 58 5.34 -5.32 -6.01
CA ALA A 58 4.20 -6.09 -5.53
C ALA A 58 3.13 -5.20 -4.89
N ILE A 59 3.53 -4.25 -4.05
CA ILE A 59 2.62 -3.27 -3.44
C ILE A 59 1.99 -2.40 -4.54
N TRP A 60 2.78 -1.85 -5.46
CA TRP A 60 2.26 -1.06 -6.58
C TRP A 60 1.22 -1.84 -7.39
N GLY A 61 1.48 -3.12 -7.65
CA GLY A 61 0.54 -4.01 -8.34
C GLY A 61 -0.77 -4.22 -7.57
N ARG A 62 -0.68 -4.37 -6.25
CA ARG A 62 -1.84 -4.60 -5.39
C ARG A 62 -2.70 -3.34 -5.21
N GLU A 63 -2.09 -2.19 -5.03
CA GLU A 63 -2.78 -0.94 -4.74
C GLU A 63 -3.47 -0.34 -5.97
N SER A 64 -2.84 -0.44 -7.14
CA SER A 64 -3.34 0.26 -8.34
C SER A 64 -3.24 -0.53 -9.65
N ALA A 65 -3.09 -1.85 -9.60
CA ALA A 65 -2.83 -2.65 -10.79
C ALA A 65 -1.68 -2.06 -11.64
N PHE A 66 -0.58 -1.69 -10.98
CA PHE A 66 0.58 -1.03 -11.60
C PHE A 66 0.25 0.31 -12.26
N GLY A 67 -0.64 1.07 -11.65
CA GLY A 67 -1.11 2.36 -12.16
C GLY A 67 -2.23 2.27 -13.20
N ALA A 68 -2.70 1.07 -13.55
CA ALA A 68 -3.80 0.89 -14.51
C ALA A 68 -5.19 1.07 -13.90
N ALA A 69 -5.32 1.00 -12.57
CA ALA A 69 -6.59 1.20 -11.90
C ALA A 69 -7.05 2.66 -12.03
N LYS A 70 -8.32 2.84 -12.37
CA LYS A 70 -8.93 4.19 -12.44
C LYS A 70 -9.11 4.76 -11.03
N ILE A 71 -8.74 6.03 -10.87
CA ILE A 71 -8.93 6.82 -9.65
C ILE A 71 -9.86 7.98 -10.00
N PRO A 72 -11.19 7.74 -10.08
CA PRO A 72 -12.12 8.64 -10.78
C PRO A 72 -12.71 9.74 -9.90
N HIS A 73 -12.65 9.59 -8.56
CA HIS A 73 -13.38 10.47 -7.67
C HIS A 73 -12.60 11.77 -7.37
N ASP A 74 -13.31 12.85 -7.15
CA ASP A 74 -12.74 14.06 -6.60
C ASP A 74 -12.40 13.84 -5.12
N ALA A 75 -11.16 14.12 -4.73
CA ALA A 75 -10.68 13.87 -3.37
C ALA A 75 -11.39 14.76 -2.34
N PHE A 76 -11.67 16.01 -2.70
CA PHE A 76 -12.32 16.94 -1.78
C PHE A 76 -13.78 16.58 -1.54
N GLU A 77 -14.48 16.14 -2.61
CA GLU A 77 -15.85 15.63 -2.49
C GLU A 77 -15.90 14.40 -1.59
N MET A 78 -15.00 13.42 -1.82
CA MET A 78 -14.95 12.18 -1.03
C MET A 78 -14.60 12.45 0.44
N LEU A 79 -13.54 13.20 0.69
CA LEU A 79 -13.07 13.48 2.05
C LEU A 79 -14.06 14.40 2.79
N GLY A 80 -14.63 15.40 2.14
CA GLY A 80 -15.64 16.29 2.71
C GLY A 80 -16.89 15.54 3.11
N THR A 81 -17.40 14.68 2.23
CA THR A 81 -18.56 13.82 2.52
C THR A 81 -18.29 12.90 3.71
N LYS A 82 -17.09 12.26 3.77
CA LYS A 82 -16.73 11.39 4.89
C LYS A 82 -16.47 12.16 6.18
N ALA A 83 -15.91 13.36 6.11
CA ALA A 83 -15.74 14.24 7.27
C ALA A 83 -17.08 14.65 7.90
N TYR A 84 -18.16 14.67 7.09
CA TYR A 84 -19.49 15.01 7.56
C TYR A 84 -20.32 13.77 7.98
N LEU A 85 -20.29 12.67 7.21
CA LEU A 85 -21.18 11.52 7.37
C LEU A 85 -20.57 10.30 8.07
N SER A 86 -19.24 10.10 8.00
CA SER A 86 -18.59 8.89 8.53
C SER A 86 -18.59 8.84 10.06
N ARG A 87 -18.53 7.65 10.62
CA ARG A 87 -18.26 7.46 12.05
C ARG A 87 -16.88 7.98 12.47
N ARG A 88 -15.91 8.07 11.55
CA ARG A 88 -14.56 8.60 11.76
C ARG A 88 -14.41 10.04 11.27
N LYS A 89 -15.38 10.91 11.59
CA LYS A 89 -15.43 12.31 11.12
C LYS A 89 -14.16 13.09 11.38
N ALA A 90 -13.62 12.99 12.59
CA ALA A 90 -12.41 13.71 12.98
C ALA A 90 -11.23 13.34 12.07
N MET A 91 -10.98 12.04 11.86
CA MET A 91 -9.93 11.55 10.99
C MET A 91 -10.10 12.08 9.55
N PHE A 92 -11.30 11.98 8.97
CA PHE A 92 -11.52 12.45 7.61
C PHE A 92 -11.46 13.97 7.47
N ARG A 93 -11.73 14.73 8.54
CA ARG A 93 -11.51 16.16 8.58
C ARG A 93 -10.01 16.50 8.50
N GLU A 94 -9.18 15.78 9.23
CA GLU A 94 -7.72 15.93 9.16
C GLU A 94 -7.20 15.60 7.76
N GLU A 95 -7.71 14.54 7.16
CA GLU A 95 -7.33 14.16 5.79
C GLU A 95 -7.78 15.20 4.75
N LEU A 96 -8.94 15.80 4.93
CA LEU A 96 -9.41 16.91 4.07
C LEU A 96 -8.49 18.13 4.18
N LEU A 97 -8.07 18.49 5.40
CA LEU A 97 -7.14 19.61 5.62
C LEU A 97 -5.77 19.29 5.01
N ALA A 98 -5.30 18.05 5.13
CA ALA A 98 -4.07 17.60 4.49
C ALA A 98 -4.17 17.66 2.95
N ALA A 99 -5.32 17.31 2.37
CA ALA A 99 -5.54 17.42 0.93
C ALA A 99 -5.51 18.89 0.45
N LEU A 100 -6.04 19.83 1.23
CA LEU A 100 -5.92 21.27 0.95
C LEU A 100 -4.48 21.74 1.03
N GLN A 101 -3.70 21.22 1.99
CA GLN A 101 -2.28 21.56 2.13
C GLN A 101 -1.47 21.09 0.91
N ILE A 102 -1.74 19.90 0.37
CA ILE A 102 -1.08 19.38 -0.86
C ILE A 102 -1.23 20.37 -2.03
N VAL A 103 -2.42 20.95 -2.19
CA VAL A 103 -2.68 21.95 -3.22
C VAL A 103 -1.99 23.28 -2.89
N ALA A 104 -2.03 23.71 -1.62
CA ALA A 104 -1.38 24.94 -1.17
C ALA A 104 0.14 24.89 -1.35
N ASP A 105 0.75 23.72 -1.18
CA ASP A 105 2.18 23.47 -1.40
C ASP A 105 2.55 23.40 -2.91
N GLY A 106 1.56 23.45 -3.80
CA GLY A 106 1.77 23.48 -5.25
C GLY A 106 2.07 22.12 -5.90
N HIS A 107 1.89 21.01 -5.18
CA HIS A 107 2.15 19.69 -5.75
C HIS A 107 1.15 19.29 -6.85
N LEU A 108 -0.12 19.72 -6.68
CA LEU A 108 -1.20 19.45 -7.63
C LEU A 108 -2.19 20.60 -7.66
N LYS A 109 -2.92 20.75 -8.77
CA LYS A 109 -4.08 21.62 -8.84
C LYS A 109 -5.29 20.92 -8.20
N THR A 110 -6.25 21.70 -7.73
CA THR A 110 -7.51 21.19 -7.15
C THR A 110 -8.21 20.19 -8.10
N SER A 111 -8.24 20.48 -9.42
CA SER A 111 -8.86 19.63 -10.43
C SER A 111 -8.15 18.30 -10.67
N GLU A 112 -6.89 18.19 -10.28
CA GLU A 112 -6.03 17.01 -10.43
C GLU A 112 -6.10 16.08 -9.22
N MET A 113 -6.65 16.55 -8.09
CA MET A 113 -6.78 15.79 -6.83
C MET A 113 -7.81 14.67 -6.96
N LYS A 114 -7.38 13.56 -7.57
CA LYS A 114 -8.21 12.36 -7.73
C LYS A 114 -7.90 11.34 -6.65
N SER A 115 -8.95 10.66 -6.16
CA SER A 115 -8.87 9.67 -5.10
C SER A 115 -9.71 8.43 -5.39
N SER A 116 -9.48 7.40 -4.59
CA SER A 116 -10.44 6.29 -4.47
C SER A 116 -11.71 6.76 -3.73
N TRP A 117 -12.75 5.93 -3.74
CA TRP A 117 -13.97 6.17 -2.96
C TRP A 117 -13.71 6.34 -1.45
N ALA A 118 -12.57 5.86 -0.96
CA ALA A 118 -12.14 6.00 0.42
C ALA A 118 -11.34 7.29 0.69
N GLY A 119 -10.99 8.06 -0.35
CA GLY A 119 -10.18 9.27 -0.23
C GLY A 119 -8.67 9.02 -0.35
N ALA A 120 -8.24 7.81 -0.71
CA ALA A 120 -6.83 7.49 -0.91
C ALA A 120 -6.34 8.00 -2.27
N LEU A 121 -5.11 8.53 -2.30
CA LEU A 121 -4.52 9.30 -3.39
C LEU A 121 -3.53 8.48 -4.22
N GLY A 122 -3.55 8.72 -5.52
CA GLY A 122 -2.53 8.25 -6.45
C GLY A 122 -2.38 6.74 -6.54
N GLN A 123 -1.32 6.31 -7.20
CA GLN A 123 -1.07 4.88 -7.43
C GLN A 123 -0.74 4.09 -6.15
N PRO A 124 -0.04 4.64 -5.12
CA PRO A 124 0.22 3.95 -3.87
C PRO A 124 -0.93 3.98 -2.87
N GLN A 125 -2.07 4.60 -3.21
CA GLN A 125 -3.26 4.71 -2.36
C GLN A 125 -2.98 5.32 -0.98
N PHE A 126 -2.18 6.38 -0.95
CA PHE A 126 -1.88 7.12 0.28
C PHE A 126 -3.05 7.99 0.73
N MET A 127 -3.32 8.00 2.03
CA MET A 127 -4.15 9.05 2.60
C MET A 127 -3.40 10.40 2.50
N PRO A 128 -4.12 11.55 2.37
CA PRO A 128 -3.48 12.87 2.21
C PRO A 128 -2.41 13.18 3.26
N SER A 129 -2.65 12.87 4.52
CA SER A 129 -1.66 13.06 5.60
C SER A 129 -0.38 12.23 5.36
N LYS A 130 -0.52 11.03 4.80
CA LYS A 130 0.62 10.19 4.42
C LYS A 130 1.34 10.70 3.19
N PHE A 131 0.63 11.29 2.24
CA PHE A 131 1.26 11.98 1.12
C PHE A 131 2.20 13.08 1.60
N LEU A 132 1.74 13.96 2.48
CA LEU A 132 2.56 15.08 2.99
C LEU A 132 3.88 14.61 3.62
N THR A 133 3.83 13.50 4.34
CA THR A 133 4.98 13.00 5.12
C THR A 133 5.85 12.00 4.36
N LEU A 134 5.29 11.22 3.42
CA LEU A 134 5.95 10.05 2.85
C LEU A 134 6.11 10.10 1.33
N ALA A 135 5.33 10.93 0.61
CA ALA A 135 5.53 11.08 -0.82
C ALA A 135 6.86 11.79 -1.11
N VAL A 136 7.53 11.36 -2.15
CA VAL A 136 8.86 11.83 -2.57
C VAL A 136 8.83 12.30 -4.02
N ASP A 137 9.52 13.38 -4.29
CA ASP A 137 9.95 13.77 -5.63
C ASP A 137 11.27 13.01 -5.90
N PHE A 138 11.21 11.95 -6.69
CA PHE A 138 12.35 11.09 -6.96
C PHE A 138 12.96 11.34 -8.33
N ASP A 139 12.19 11.83 -9.28
CA ASP A 139 12.70 12.22 -10.60
C ASP A 139 13.27 13.64 -10.61
N GLY A 140 13.00 14.46 -9.58
CA GLY A 140 13.61 15.75 -9.34
C GLY A 140 12.97 16.88 -10.13
N ASP A 141 11.70 16.75 -10.51
CA ASP A 141 10.97 17.78 -11.26
C ASP A 141 10.39 18.89 -10.38
N GLY A 142 10.56 18.80 -9.05
CA GLY A 142 10.05 19.73 -8.04
C GLY A 142 8.65 19.40 -7.54
N ARG A 143 8.06 18.29 -7.94
CA ARG A 143 6.71 17.84 -7.57
C ARG A 143 6.75 16.42 -7.04
N LYS A 144 5.84 16.11 -6.11
CA LYS A 144 5.63 14.74 -5.64
C LYS A 144 4.43 14.15 -6.38
N ASP A 145 4.62 13.67 -7.63
CA ASP A 145 3.52 13.18 -8.47
C ASP A 145 3.33 11.67 -8.35
N ILE A 146 2.63 11.23 -7.31
CA ILE A 146 2.27 9.82 -7.12
C ILE A 146 1.13 9.34 -8.04
N TRP A 147 0.58 10.19 -8.91
CA TRP A 147 -0.48 9.82 -9.87
C TRP A 147 0.10 9.44 -11.22
N ASN A 148 1.08 10.22 -11.72
CA ASN A 148 1.59 10.09 -13.09
C ASN A 148 3.08 9.73 -13.15
N SER A 149 3.88 10.10 -12.14
CA SER A 149 5.30 9.72 -12.07
C SER A 149 5.46 8.33 -11.43
N VAL A 150 5.92 7.36 -12.23
CA VAL A 150 6.25 6.03 -11.72
C VAL A 150 7.47 6.07 -10.79
N PRO A 151 8.55 6.83 -11.06
CA PRO A 151 9.64 6.98 -10.11
C PRO A 151 9.20 7.46 -8.73
N ASP A 152 8.36 8.51 -8.66
CA ASP A 152 7.84 9.04 -7.41
C ASP A 152 6.96 8.04 -6.67
N THR A 153 6.09 7.36 -7.41
CA THR A 153 5.24 6.30 -6.86
C THR A 153 6.06 5.20 -6.20
N LEU A 154 7.04 4.65 -6.91
CA LEU A 154 7.87 3.54 -6.40
C LEU A 154 8.74 3.98 -5.23
N ALA A 155 9.32 5.18 -5.30
CA ALA A 155 10.12 5.73 -4.21
C ALA A 155 9.28 6.06 -2.98
N SER A 156 8.06 6.55 -3.16
CA SER A 156 7.13 6.83 -2.06
C SER A 156 6.71 5.54 -1.34
N ILE A 157 6.46 4.44 -2.06
CA ILE A 157 6.20 3.12 -1.47
C ILE A 157 7.40 2.65 -0.65
N ALA A 158 8.61 2.77 -1.19
CA ALA A 158 9.83 2.37 -0.50
C ALA A 158 10.08 3.22 0.75
N HIS A 159 9.89 4.53 0.66
CA HIS A 159 10.01 5.45 1.78
C HIS A 159 8.98 5.13 2.88
N TYR A 160 7.74 4.84 2.51
CA TYR A 160 6.72 4.39 3.47
C TYR A 160 7.18 3.16 4.26
N LEU A 161 7.68 2.12 3.58
CA LEU A 161 8.16 0.91 4.25
C LEU A 161 9.38 1.18 5.14
N GLN A 162 10.32 1.99 4.69
CA GLN A 162 11.47 2.40 5.50
C GLN A 162 11.03 3.10 6.79
N GLN A 163 10.11 4.06 6.70
CA GLN A 163 9.56 4.76 7.85
C GLN A 163 8.71 3.86 8.77
N ALA A 164 8.11 2.82 8.21
CA ALA A 164 7.40 1.78 8.96
C ALA A 164 8.33 0.75 9.64
N GLY A 165 9.65 0.90 9.50
CA GLY A 165 10.64 0.03 10.16
C GLY A 165 11.11 -1.14 9.31
N TRP A 166 11.04 -1.05 7.98
CA TRP A 166 11.64 -2.05 7.10
C TRP A 166 13.11 -2.28 7.44
N GLN A 167 13.50 -3.54 7.56
CA GLN A 167 14.88 -3.94 7.82
C GLN A 167 15.43 -4.68 6.61
N SER A 168 16.41 -4.06 5.95
CA SER A 168 17.08 -4.66 4.80
C SER A 168 17.75 -5.99 5.20
N GLY A 169 17.68 -6.97 4.29
CA GLY A 169 18.28 -8.29 4.50
C GLY A 169 17.46 -9.24 5.39
N ARG A 170 16.30 -8.80 5.91
CA ARG A 170 15.36 -9.68 6.61
C ARG A 170 14.25 -10.16 5.70
N ASP A 171 13.80 -11.39 5.90
CA ASP A 171 12.60 -11.91 5.26
C ASP A 171 11.37 -11.08 5.69
N TRP A 172 10.55 -10.71 4.72
CA TRP A 172 9.27 -10.03 4.97
C TRP A 172 8.18 -11.00 5.45
N GLY A 173 8.37 -12.31 5.18
CA GLY A 173 7.43 -13.37 5.54
C GLY A 173 7.80 -14.69 4.87
N PHE A 174 7.13 -15.73 5.30
CA PHE A 174 7.28 -17.07 4.75
C PHE A 174 6.00 -17.86 4.95
N GLU A 175 5.75 -18.80 4.06
CA GLU A 175 4.65 -19.73 4.18
C GLU A 175 4.93 -20.75 5.29
N ALA A 176 3.97 -20.92 6.19
CA ALA A 176 4.11 -21.80 7.35
C ALA A 176 3.03 -22.85 7.42
N ARG A 177 3.37 -24.03 7.96
CA ARG A 177 2.42 -25.03 8.41
C ARG A 177 2.15 -24.81 9.88
N VAL A 178 0.90 -24.54 10.19
CA VAL A 178 0.44 -24.24 11.55
C VAL A 178 -0.33 -25.46 12.07
N PRO A 179 0.10 -26.09 13.18
CA PRO A 179 -0.65 -27.19 13.79
C PRO A 179 -2.06 -26.77 14.21
N ALA A 180 -3.01 -27.70 14.14
CA ALA A 180 -4.40 -27.45 14.52
C ALA A 180 -4.56 -26.99 15.99
N ALA A 181 -3.61 -27.31 16.85
CA ALA A 181 -3.60 -26.89 18.26
C ALA A 181 -3.24 -25.40 18.45
N VAL A 182 -2.69 -24.74 17.43
CA VAL A 182 -2.37 -23.29 17.51
C VAL A 182 -3.65 -22.51 17.24
N SER A 183 -4.08 -21.72 18.25
CA SER A 183 -5.31 -20.94 18.17
C SER A 183 -5.20 -19.81 17.16
N CYS A 184 -6.24 -19.63 16.32
CA CYS A 184 -6.41 -18.46 15.46
C CYS A 184 -6.50 -17.14 16.25
N ALA A 185 -6.75 -17.17 17.56
CA ALA A 185 -6.69 -15.99 18.41
C ALA A 185 -5.28 -15.37 18.49
N ASN A 186 -4.25 -16.06 18.02
CA ASN A 186 -2.88 -15.55 17.91
C ASN A 186 -2.61 -14.85 16.58
N GLU A 187 -3.62 -14.75 15.69
CA GLU A 187 -3.53 -14.08 14.40
C GLU A 187 -3.78 -12.57 14.56
N GLY A 188 -2.99 -11.78 13.88
CA GLY A 188 -3.21 -10.33 13.76
C GLY A 188 -1.92 -9.52 13.81
N PRO A 189 -1.90 -8.35 13.16
CA PRO A 189 -0.70 -7.50 13.05
C PRO A 189 -0.24 -6.95 14.41
N ASP A 190 -1.17 -6.81 15.37
CA ASP A 190 -0.88 -6.25 16.70
C ASP A 190 -0.54 -7.34 17.74
N LEU A 191 -0.52 -8.60 17.33
CA LEU A 191 -0.25 -9.76 18.18
C LEU A 191 1.11 -10.39 17.93
N GLY A 192 2.09 -9.57 17.50
CA GLY A 192 3.45 -10.00 17.21
C GLY A 192 4.09 -10.72 18.40
N ARG A 193 4.64 -11.91 18.14
CA ARG A 193 5.38 -12.72 19.11
C ARG A 193 6.72 -13.15 18.53
N PRO A 194 7.71 -13.46 19.36
CA PRO A 194 8.96 -14.05 18.90
C PRO A 194 8.72 -15.32 18.06
N ILE A 195 9.44 -15.49 16.97
CA ILE A 195 9.36 -16.68 16.12
C ILE A 195 9.60 -17.96 16.93
N SER A 196 10.47 -17.91 17.95
CA SER A 196 10.74 -19.03 18.84
C SER A 196 9.50 -19.60 19.55
N GLU A 197 8.52 -18.77 19.86
CA GLU A 197 7.25 -19.21 20.45
C GLU A 197 6.42 -20.02 19.46
N PHE A 198 6.38 -19.60 18.19
CA PHE A 198 5.69 -20.33 17.13
C PHE A 198 6.40 -21.66 16.83
N VAL A 199 7.74 -21.68 16.84
CA VAL A 199 8.52 -22.92 16.68
C VAL A 199 8.24 -23.87 17.84
N ALA A 200 8.22 -23.41 19.09
CA ALA A 200 7.89 -24.23 20.25
C ALA A 200 6.46 -24.78 20.19
N ALA A 201 5.53 -24.05 19.54
CA ALA A 201 4.18 -24.52 19.28
C ALA A 201 4.06 -25.47 18.07
N GLY A 202 5.19 -25.83 17.44
CA GLY A 202 5.25 -26.77 16.33
C GLY A 202 5.01 -26.18 14.94
N VAL A 203 5.04 -24.84 14.80
CA VAL A 203 4.96 -24.18 13.50
C VAL A 203 6.25 -24.42 12.72
N THR A 204 6.14 -24.80 11.44
CA THR A 204 7.28 -25.06 10.56
C THR A 204 7.13 -24.30 9.24
N ARG A 205 8.23 -23.97 8.57
CA ARG A 205 8.18 -23.43 7.20
C ARG A 205 7.74 -24.53 6.23
N VAL A 206 6.88 -24.20 5.26
CA VAL A 206 6.49 -25.11 4.18
C VAL A 206 7.70 -25.56 3.38
N SER A 207 8.70 -24.69 3.22
CA SER A 207 9.96 -25.01 2.54
C SER A 207 10.85 -26.04 3.26
N GLY A 208 10.54 -26.41 4.50
CA GLY A 208 11.37 -27.28 5.34
C GLY A 208 12.66 -26.62 5.89
N ARG A 209 12.94 -25.38 5.53
CA ARG A 209 14.10 -24.66 6.07
C ARG A 209 13.84 -24.24 7.53
N PRO A 210 14.86 -24.15 8.39
CA PRO A 210 14.68 -23.59 9.73
C PRO A 210 14.24 -22.12 9.68
N PHE A 211 13.66 -21.66 10.78
CA PHE A 211 13.35 -20.23 10.95
C PHE A 211 14.62 -19.44 11.24
#